data_c78f7b0559e0bcb7c981d2fcf2c75ba3
#
_entry.id   c78f7b0559e0bcb7c981d2fcf2c75ba3
#
_cell.length_a   1.000
_cell.length_b   1.000
_cell.length_c   1.000
_cell.angle_alpha   90.00
_cell.angle_beta   90.00
_cell.angle_gamma   90.00
#
_symmetry.space_group_name_H-M   'P 1'
#
loop_
_entity.id
_entity.type
_entity.pdbx_description
1 polymer ?
#
loop_
_entity_poly.entity_id
_entity_poly.type
_entity_poly.pdbx_seq_one_letter_code
_entity_poly.pdbx_strand_id
1 'polypeptide(L)' 'MDIETIKEAKELENRIKYCRQARNLAKDATFGYFNNKFSLGFNIGCLCEDKTFYESLVKLLNDTEKRFQYKFDIL' A
#
# COMPACT_ATOMS: atom_id res chain seq x y z
N MET A 1 14.66 -23.49 -7.31
CA MET A 1 14.44 -22.04 -7.39
C MET A 1 15.81 -21.36 -7.26
N ASP A 2 16.17 -20.47 -8.17
CA ASP A 2 17.47 -19.81 -8.09
C ASP A 2 17.44 -18.61 -7.14
N ILE A 3 18.64 -18.04 -6.89
CA ILE A 3 18.78 -16.94 -5.95
C ILE A 3 18.03 -15.69 -6.42
N GLU A 4 18.00 -15.44 -7.72
CA GLU A 4 17.31 -14.28 -8.29
C GLU A 4 15.81 -14.38 -8.09
N THR A 5 15.22 -15.56 -8.29
CA THR A 5 13.80 -15.80 -8.08
C THR A 5 13.43 -15.63 -6.61
N ILE A 6 14.30 -16.09 -5.70
CA ILE A 6 14.08 -15.92 -4.26
C ILE A 6 14.09 -14.44 -3.88
N LYS A 7 15.02 -13.66 -4.42
CA LYS A 7 15.10 -12.22 -4.18
C LYS A 7 13.85 -11.51 -4.69
N GLU A 8 13.42 -11.85 -5.91
CA GLU A 8 12.23 -11.26 -6.52
C GLU A 8 10.98 -11.58 -5.70
N ALA A 9 10.85 -12.82 -5.23
CA ALA A 9 9.73 -13.23 -4.38
C ALA A 9 9.69 -12.41 -3.09
N LYS A 10 10.84 -12.18 -2.45
CA LYS A 10 10.91 -11.38 -1.22
C LYS A 10 10.56 -9.92 -1.47
N GLU A 11 10.99 -9.35 -2.58
CA GLU A 11 10.65 -7.97 -2.93
C GLU A 11 9.16 -7.82 -3.16
N LEU A 12 8.54 -8.75 -3.88
CA LEU A 12 7.10 -8.72 -4.13
C LEU A 12 6.31 -8.88 -2.83
N GLU A 13 6.74 -9.77 -1.96
CA GLU A 13 6.14 -9.98 -0.64
C GLU A 13 6.17 -8.69 0.18
N ASN A 14 7.30 -7.98 0.18
CA ASN A 14 7.44 -6.71 0.89
C ASN A 14 6.53 -5.64 0.28
N ARG A 15 6.42 -5.56 -1.04
CA ARG A 15 5.55 -4.59 -1.71
C ARG A 15 4.09 -4.83 -1.39
N ILE A 16 3.66 -6.08 -1.34
CA ILE A 16 2.30 -6.46 -0.93
C ILE A 16 2.05 -5.99 0.50
N LYS A 17 3.00 -6.23 1.39
CA LYS A 17 2.93 -5.81 2.79
C LYS A 17 2.81 -4.29 2.90
N TYR A 18 3.59 -3.54 2.12
CA TYR A 18 3.54 -2.08 2.13
C TYR A 18 2.21 -1.55 1.64
N CYS A 19 1.59 -2.18 0.64
CA CYS A 19 0.25 -1.80 0.17
C CYS A 19 -0.77 -1.95 1.29
N ARG A 20 -0.69 -3.04 2.06
CA ARG A 20 -1.57 -3.28 3.21
C ARG A 20 -1.36 -2.26 4.31
N GLN A 21 -0.11 -1.95 4.62
CA GLN A 21 0.22 -0.95 5.63
C GLN A 21 -0.29 0.44 5.24
N ALA A 22 -0.10 0.82 3.98
CA ALA A 22 -0.56 2.10 3.48
C ALA A 22 -2.08 2.22 3.57
N ARG A 23 -2.80 1.15 3.24
CA ARG A 23 -4.26 1.10 3.36
C ARG A 23 -4.72 1.31 4.80
N ASN A 24 -4.05 0.65 5.74
CA ASN A 24 -4.39 0.77 7.15
C ASN A 24 -4.12 2.17 7.67
N LEU A 25 -3.02 2.79 7.25
CA LEU A 25 -2.69 4.16 7.64
C LEU A 25 -3.71 5.16 7.07
N ALA A 26 -4.14 4.97 5.84
CA ALA A 26 -5.16 5.81 5.21
C ALA A 26 -6.50 5.69 5.96
N LYS A 27 -6.86 4.48 6.36
CA LYS A 27 -8.08 4.22 7.11
C LYS A 27 -8.03 4.93 8.47
N ASP A 28 -6.90 4.84 9.17
CA ASP A 28 -6.72 5.51 10.46
C ASP A 28 -6.86 7.02 10.32
N ALA A 29 -6.26 7.60 9.29
CA ALA A 29 -6.37 9.03 9.03
C ALA A 29 -7.83 9.46 8.78
N THR A 30 -8.61 8.63 8.09
CA THR A 30 -10.02 8.90 7.78
C THR A 30 -10.87 8.94 9.05
N PHE A 31 -10.51 8.17 10.08
CA PHE A 31 -11.24 8.15 11.34
C PHE A 31 -10.78 9.27 12.29
N GLY A 32 -10.09 10.27 11.81
CA GLY A 32 -9.66 11.40 12.61
C GLY A 32 -8.41 11.17 13.44
N TYR A 33 -7.78 10.04 13.30
CA TYR A 33 -6.51 9.78 13.95
C TYR A 33 -5.41 10.47 13.16
N PHE A 34 -4.86 11.53 13.73
CA PHE A 34 -3.77 12.24 13.10
C PHE A 34 -2.55 11.34 13.05
N ASN A 35 -2.17 10.93 11.86
CA ASN A 35 -1.09 9.97 11.68
C ASN A 35 0.05 10.58 10.85
N ASN A 36 1.07 11.07 11.56
CA ASN A 36 2.25 11.66 10.94
C ASN A 36 3.10 10.63 10.17
N LYS A 37 2.79 9.35 10.33
CA LYS A 37 3.54 8.28 9.65
C LYS A 37 3.10 8.08 8.22
N PHE A 38 1.91 8.57 7.85
CA PHE A 38 1.41 8.43 6.49
C PHE A 38 1.89 9.61 5.66
N SER A 39 3.11 9.48 5.12
CA SER A 39 3.71 10.54 4.33
C SER A 39 4.48 9.97 3.15
N LEU A 40 4.55 10.78 2.08
CA LEU A 40 5.35 10.52 0.89
C LEU A 40 6.21 11.76 0.62
N GLY A 41 7.03 12.15 1.60
CA GLY A 41 7.75 13.41 1.56
C GLY A 41 6.92 14.60 2.06
N PHE A 42 5.61 14.43 2.14
CA PHE A 42 4.67 15.35 2.77
C PHE A 42 3.56 14.52 3.41
N ASN A 43 2.88 15.09 4.37
CA ASN A 43 1.81 14.38 5.08
C ASN A 43 0.55 14.34 4.22
N ILE A 44 0.19 13.16 3.71
CA ILE A 44 -1.01 12.98 2.91
C ILE A 44 -2.21 12.49 3.74
N GLY A 45 -1.99 12.25 5.04
CA GLY A 45 -3.08 11.82 5.92
C GLY A 45 -4.23 12.80 5.96
N CYS A 46 -3.94 14.10 5.92
CA CYS A 46 -4.97 15.13 5.91
C CYS A 46 -5.81 15.13 4.62
N LEU A 47 -5.28 14.65 3.51
CA LEU A 47 -6.03 14.53 2.27
C LEU A 47 -7.02 13.38 2.29
N CYS A 48 -6.81 12.41 3.18
CA CYS A 48 -7.72 11.28 3.33
C CYS A 48 -9.05 11.67 3.95
N GLU A 49 -9.19 12.89 4.46
CA GLU A 49 -10.47 13.43 4.90
C GLU A 49 -11.40 13.70 3.71
N ASP A 50 -10.82 13.93 2.52
CA ASP A 50 -11.59 14.01 1.28
C ASP A 50 -12.00 12.60 0.87
N LYS A 51 -13.30 12.35 0.81
CA LYS A 51 -13.83 11.03 0.49
C LYS A 51 -13.38 10.53 -0.87
N THR A 52 -13.35 11.41 -1.87
CA THR A 52 -12.94 11.05 -3.22
C THR A 52 -11.48 10.63 -3.26
N PHE A 53 -10.62 11.39 -2.59
CA PHE A 53 -9.20 11.06 -2.50
C PHE A 53 -9.00 9.72 -1.79
N TYR A 54 -9.67 9.52 -0.67
CA TYR A 54 -9.57 8.29 0.12
C TYR A 54 -9.98 7.07 -0.70
N GLU A 55 -11.14 7.13 -1.35
CA GLU A 55 -11.64 6.01 -2.15
C GLU A 55 -10.70 5.70 -3.32
N SER A 56 -10.19 6.73 -3.98
CA SER A 56 -9.24 6.56 -5.08
C SER A 56 -7.93 5.95 -4.60
N LEU A 57 -7.43 6.39 -3.45
CA LEU A 57 -6.20 5.86 -2.86
C LEU A 57 -6.36 4.38 -2.49
N VAL A 58 -7.46 4.02 -1.83
CA VAL A 58 -7.73 2.64 -1.44
C VAL A 58 -7.85 1.75 -2.67
N LYS A 59 -8.54 2.21 -3.69
CA LYS A 59 -8.67 1.46 -4.95
C LYS A 59 -7.30 1.24 -5.60
N LEU A 60 -6.49 2.29 -5.67
CA LEU A 60 -5.14 2.20 -6.24
C LEU A 60 -4.29 1.18 -5.49
N LEU A 61 -4.33 1.22 -4.15
CA LEU A 61 -3.56 0.30 -3.31
C LEU A 61 -4.04 -1.13 -3.48
N ASN A 62 -5.36 -1.35 -3.54
CA ASN A 62 -5.92 -2.68 -3.77
C ASN A 62 -5.50 -3.24 -5.13
N ASP A 63 -5.60 -2.44 -6.18
CA ASP A 63 -5.23 -2.87 -7.53
C ASP A 63 -3.73 -3.15 -7.62
N THR A 64 -2.91 -2.34 -6.97
CA THR A 64 -1.47 -2.51 -6.93
C THR A 64 -1.09 -3.80 -6.18
N GLU A 65 -1.75 -4.06 -5.05
CA GLU A 65 -1.53 -5.29 -4.30
C GLU A 65 -1.86 -6.52 -5.14
N LYS A 66 -2.97 -6.48 -5.87
CA LYS A 66 -3.37 -7.59 -6.74
C LYS A 66 -2.36 -7.83 -7.85
N ARG A 67 -1.80 -6.78 -8.43
CA ARG A 67 -0.76 -6.91 -9.46
C ARG A 67 0.50 -7.57 -8.91
N PHE A 68 0.93 -7.16 -7.72
CA PHE A 68 2.09 -7.77 -7.09
C PHE A 68 1.82 -9.22 -6.68
N GLN A 69 0.62 -9.50 -6.18
CA GLN A 69 0.23 -10.86 -5.82
C GLN A 69 0.24 -11.78 -7.05
N TYR A 70 -0.27 -11.30 -8.17
CA TYR A 70 -0.25 -12.08 -9.41
C TYR A 70 1.19 -12.39 -9.85
N LYS A 71 2.08 -11.39 -9.80
CA LYS A 71 3.48 -11.61 -10.15
C LYS A 71 4.15 -12.62 -9.21
N PHE A 72 3.82 -12.55 -7.93
CA PHE A 72 4.34 -13.50 -6.94
C PHE A 72 3.86 -14.92 -7.24
N ASP A 73 2.57 -15.07 -7.57
CA ASP A 73 1.96 -16.38 -7.79
C ASP A 73 2.50 -17.08 -9.03
N ILE A 74 2.98 -16.34 -10.03
CA ILE A 74 3.52 -16.94 -11.25
C ILE A 74 5.03 -17.17 -11.21
N LEU A 75 5.71 -16.82 -10.11
CA LEU A 75 7.13 -17.13 -9.95
C LEU A 75 7.33 -18.68 -9.80
#